data_117751772dd69695d493d6490b0ad4fe
#
_entry.id   117751772dd69695d493d6490b0ad4fe
#
_cell.length_a   1.000
_cell.length_b   1.000
_cell.length_c   1.000
_cell.angle_alpha   90.00
_cell.angle_beta   90.00
_cell.angle_gamma   90.00
#
_symmetry.space_group_name_H-M   'P 1'
#
loop_
_entity.id
_entity.type
_entity.pdbx_description
1 polymer ?
#
loop_
_entity_poly.entity_id
_entity_poly.type
_entity_poly.pdbx_seq_one_letter_code
_entity_poly.pdbx_strand_id
1 'polypeptide(L)'
;MEIMKKPLKLRIVEQVVSDCRELGIYTNVNILIGMPGETKVDIEDSISFLRNINANWYIILFATPLAGTQMLEWCIENDYLLSSYLDTDFKKAIVETEDFTASYIYKKAYEMNLLLNMVENSDMILGDYNKALIGLENSVKAKNDHALAHYYSGKCYEKLGNSEKAKYSYKKAKGIFDKQTFW
;
A
#
# COMPACT_ATOMS: atom_id res chain seq x y z
N MET A 1 11.83 -5.84 12.47
CA MET A 1 10.88 -6.49 13.39
C MET A 1 11.34 -6.35 14.85
N GLU A 2 12.62 -6.45 15.15
CA GLU A 2 13.15 -6.24 16.51
C GLU A 2 12.88 -4.82 17.03
N ILE A 3 13.08 -3.80 16.21
CA ILE A 3 12.81 -2.40 16.53
C ILE A 3 11.36 -2.17 16.96
N MET A 4 10.41 -2.82 16.29
CA MET A 4 8.98 -2.72 16.63
C MET A 4 8.61 -3.57 17.86
N LYS A 5 9.51 -4.38 18.40
CA LYS A 5 9.25 -5.38 19.45
C LYS A 5 8.04 -6.27 19.16
N LYS A 6 7.74 -6.50 17.88
CA LYS A 6 6.63 -7.32 17.44
C LYS A 6 7.14 -8.74 17.12
N PRO A 7 6.74 -9.77 17.87
CA PRO A 7 7.24 -11.13 17.68
C PRO A 7 6.57 -11.82 16.47
N LEU A 8 6.63 -11.18 15.30
CA LEU A 8 6.06 -11.72 14.07
C LEU A 8 7.15 -12.42 13.26
N LYS A 9 6.92 -13.67 12.90
CA LYS A 9 7.81 -14.43 11.99
C LYS A 9 7.24 -14.36 10.58
N LEU A 10 8.02 -13.85 9.61
CA LEU A 10 7.56 -13.64 8.23
C LEU A 10 7.02 -14.92 7.58
N ARG A 11 7.64 -16.08 7.84
CA ARG A 11 7.15 -17.38 7.35
C ARG A 11 5.73 -17.72 7.81
N ILE A 12 5.29 -17.19 8.98
CA ILE A 12 3.94 -17.38 9.47
C ILE A 12 2.96 -16.50 8.67
N VAL A 13 3.40 -15.31 8.26
CA VAL A 13 2.57 -14.43 7.41
C VAL A 13 2.32 -15.11 6.06
N GLU A 14 3.36 -15.67 5.43
CA GLU A 14 3.24 -16.42 4.18
C GLU A 14 2.24 -17.57 4.31
N GLN A 15 2.38 -18.40 5.35
CA GLN A 15 1.49 -19.54 5.59
C GLN A 15 0.05 -19.07 5.82
N VAL A 16 -0.17 -18.07 6.68
CA VAL A 16 -1.52 -17.56 6.99
C VAL A 16 -2.20 -16.98 5.74
N VAL A 17 -1.46 -16.25 4.91
CA VAL A 17 -2.03 -15.70 3.67
C VAL A 17 -2.39 -16.82 2.69
N SER A 18 -1.54 -17.87 2.58
CA SER A 18 -1.83 -19.05 1.76
C SER A 18 -3.08 -19.78 2.25
N ASP A 19 -3.16 -20.08 3.56
CA ASP A 19 -4.30 -20.77 4.16
C ASP A 19 -5.61 -19.97 3.98
N CYS A 20 -5.55 -18.65 4.19
CA CYS A 20 -6.69 -17.76 3.95
C CYS A 20 -7.15 -17.83 2.50
N ARG A 21 -6.22 -17.84 1.56
CA ARG A 21 -6.54 -17.94 0.13
C ARG A 21 -7.20 -19.25 -0.23
N GLU A 22 -6.72 -20.38 0.30
CA GLU A 22 -7.31 -21.70 0.12
C GLU A 22 -8.73 -21.78 0.71
N LEU A 23 -8.95 -21.15 1.85
CA LEU A 23 -10.25 -21.07 2.52
C LEU A 23 -11.20 -20.01 1.91
N GLY A 24 -10.76 -19.27 0.90
CA GLY A 24 -11.56 -18.21 0.28
C GLY A 24 -11.69 -16.94 1.13
N ILE A 25 -10.87 -16.80 2.17
CA ILE A 25 -10.86 -15.61 3.06
C ILE A 25 -10.07 -14.49 2.41
N TYR A 26 -10.67 -13.29 2.31
CA TYR A 26 -10.02 -12.10 1.78
C TYR A 26 -9.04 -11.51 2.79
N THR A 27 -7.79 -11.31 2.39
CA THR A 27 -6.71 -10.83 3.26
C THR A 27 -6.30 -9.40 2.95
N ASN A 28 -6.16 -8.58 4.00
CA ASN A 28 -5.46 -7.30 3.94
C ASN A 28 -4.18 -7.40 4.76
N VAL A 29 -3.04 -7.10 4.16
CA VAL A 29 -1.75 -7.06 4.85
C VAL A 29 -1.33 -5.61 5.05
N ASN A 30 -1.13 -5.24 6.32
CA ASN A 30 -0.66 -3.91 6.69
C ASN A 30 0.86 -3.92 6.82
N ILE A 31 1.51 -2.93 6.22
CA ILE A 31 2.94 -2.70 6.38
C ILE A 31 3.20 -1.24 6.76
N LEU A 32 4.18 -1.05 7.63
CA LEU A 32 4.73 0.26 8.00
C LEU A 32 6.11 0.39 7.34
N ILE A 33 6.38 1.55 6.75
CA ILE A 33 7.70 1.95 6.25
C ILE A 33 8.11 3.29 6.87
N GLY A 34 9.40 3.59 6.85
CA GLY A 34 9.94 4.83 7.44
C GLY A 34 10.14 4.76 8.95
N MET A 35 10.42 3.56 9.47
CA MET A 35 10.84 3.38 10.87
C MET A 35 12.26 3.91 11.06
N PRO A 36 12.60 4.57 12.20
CA PRO A 36 14.01 4.82 12.54
C PRO A 36 14.84 3.54 12.47
N GLY A 37 16.00 3.61 11.82
CA GLY A 37 16.89 2.47 11.56
C GLY A 37 16.49 1.57 10.39
N GLU A 38 15.42 1.89 9.66
CA GLU A 38 15.11 1.26 8.39
C GLU A 38 15.89 1.94 7.26
N THR A 39 16.44 1.16 6.36
CA THR A 39 17.15 1.66 5.18
C THR A 39 16.27 1.56 3.92
N LYS A 40 16.69 2.20 2.84
CA LYS A 40 16.04 2.04 1.53
C LYS A 40 16.10 0.59 1.02
N VAL A 41 17.13 -0.16 1.39
CA VAL A 41 17.26 -1.59 1.04
C VAL A 41 16.20 -2.41 1.76
N ASP A 42 15.98 -2.16 3.06
CA ASP A 42 14.94 -2.85 3.83
C ASP A 42 13.54 -2.62 3.26
N ILE A 43 13.28 -1.42 2.71
CA ILE A 43 12.02 -1.13 2.03
C ILE A 43 11.87 -1.93 0.73
N GLU A 44 12.93 -2.06 -0.08
CA GLU A 44 12.90 -2.89 -1.29
C GLU A 44 12.76 -4.40 -0.96
N ASP A 45 13.38 -4.86 0.10
CA ASP A 45 13.21 -6.23 0.62
C ASP A 45 11.76 -6.46 1.06
N SER A 46 11.15 -5.48 1.71
CA SER A 46 9.74 -5.50 2.09
C SER A 46 8.82 -5.60 0.87
N ILE A 47 9.09 -4.84 -0.20
CA ILE A 47 8.33 -4.93 -1.46
C ILE A 47 8.47 -6.33 -2.06
N SER A 48 9.69 -6.87 -2.08
CA SER A 48 9.98 -8.20 -2.61
C SER A 48 9.24 -9.29 -1.82
N PHE A 49 9.21 -9.18 -0.51
CA PHE A 49 8.44 -10.07 0.36
C PHE A 49 6.94 -10.00 0.07
N LEU A 50 6.38 -8.77 -0.02
CA LEU A 50 4.95 -8.57 -0.26
C LEU A 50 4.50 -9.13 -1.62
N ARG A 51 5.33 -9.04 -2.65
CA ARG A 51 5.07 -9.65 -3.97
C ARG A 51 4.91 -11.17 -3.88
N ASN A 52 5.64 -11.82 -2.99
CA ASN A 52 5.67 -13.27 -2.88
C ASN A 52 4.50 -13.86 -2.06
N ILE A 53 3.96 -13.12 -1.10
CA ILE A 53 2.91 -13.65 -0.22
C ILE A 53 1.52 -13.69 -0.86
N ASN A 54 1.30 -13.01 -1.98
CA ASN A 54 0.04 -13.04 -2.74
C ASN A 54 -1.21 -12.68 -1.91
N ALA A 55 -1.13 -11.69 -1.02
CA ALA A 55 -2.31 -11.18 -0.33
C ALA A 55 -3.28 -10.49 -1.30
N ASN A 56 -4.56 -10.42 -0.96
CA ASN A 56 -5.55 -9.80 -1.83
C ASN A 56 -5.38 -8.27 -1.90
N TRP A 57 -4.97 -7.64 -0.79
CA TRP A 57 -4.75 -6.20 -0.71
C TRP A 57 -3.68 -5.83 0.30
N TYR A 58 -2.98 -4.73 0.04
CA TYR A 58 -1.93 -4.20 0.91
C TYR A 58 -2.29 -2.80 1.39
N ILE A 59 -2.14 -2.54 2.69
CA ILE A 59 -2.29 -1.22 3.28
C ILE A 59 -0.89 -0.72 3.65
N ILE A 60 -0.37 0.19 2.86
CA ILE A 60 0.96 0.77 3.04
C ILE A 60 0.82 2.03 3.87
N LEU A 61 1.43 2.02 5.04
CA LEU A 61 1.44 3.12 5.99
C LEU A 61 2.87 3.56 6.25
N PHE A 62 3.07 4.81 6.58
CA PHE A 62 4.35 5.29 7.08
C PHE A 62 4.33 5.35 8.61
N ALA A 63 5.49 5.10 9.20
CA ALA A 63 5.65 5.08 10.64
C ALA A 63 5.37 6.47 11.22
N THR A 64 4.48 6.53 12.21
CA THR A 64 4.13 7.75 12.91
C THR A 64 4.40 7.55 14.39
N PRO A 65 5.34 8.30 14.99
CA PRO A 65 5.62 8.22 16.41
C PRO A 65 4.41 8.64 17.25
N LEU A 66 4.04 7.82 18.23
CA LEU A 66 2.92 8.09 19.13
C LEU A 66 3.41 8.40 20.54
N ALA A 67 2.70 9.27 21.27
CA ALA A 67 3.01 9.60 22.65
C ALA A 67 3.12 8.34 23.54
N GLY A 68 4.18 8.28 24.34
CA GLY A 68 4.47 7.16 25.25
C GLY A 68 5.08 5.92 24.56
N THR A 69 5.50 6.01 23.29
CA THR A 69 6.20 4.93 22.60
C THR A 69 7.70 5.16 22.58
N GLN A 70 8.48 4.09 22.65
CA GLN A 70 9.94 4.15 22.49
C GLN A 70 10.37 4.72 21.12
N MET A 71 9.55 4.53 20.10
CA MET A 71 9.80 5.14 18.80
C MET A 71 9.81 6.66 18.90
N LEU A 72 8.87 7.26 19.64
CA LEU A 72 8.84 8.70 19.84
C LEU A 72 10.07 9.18 20.61
N GLU A 73 10.42 8.48 21.70
CA GLU A 73 11.62 8.80 22.49
C GLU A 73 12.86 8.78 21.59
N TRP A 74 13.02 7.72 20.79
CA TRP A 74 14.14 7.62 19.85
C TRP A 74 14.15 8.76 18.82
N CYS A 75 12.98 9.10 18.24
CA CYS A 75 12.90 10.22 17.30
C CYS A 75 13.26 11.57 17.93
N ILE A 76 12.89 11.80 19.20
CA ILE A 76 13.23 13.03 19.93
C ILE A 76 14.74 13.07 20.23
N GLU A 77 15.31 11.98 20.75
CA GLU A 77 16.72 11.88 21.11
C GLU A 77 17.67 12.11 19.92
N ASN A 78 17.25 11.77 18.71
CA ASN A 78 18.06 11.87 17.49
C ASN A 78 17.62 13.00 16.53
N ASP A 79 16.68 13.85 16.95
CA ASP A 79 16.16 14.98 16.14
C ASP A 79 15.57 14.55 14.79
N TYR A 80 14.85 13.43 14.75
CA TYR A 80 14.26 12.85 13.53
C TYR A 80 12.86 13.37 13.20
N LEU A 81 12.31 14.29 13.98
CA LEU A 81 10.95 14.82 13.77
C LEU A 81 10.96 16.12 12.97
N LEU A 82 10.31 16.14 11.81
CA LEU A 82 10.12 17.36 11.01
C LEU A 82 9.05 18.29 11.55
N SER A 83 8.12 17.79 12.35
CA SER A 83 7.02 18.55 12.93
C SER A 83 6.55 17.94 14.23
N SER A 84 5.70 18.68 14.95
CA SER A 84 5.10 18.17 16.19
C SER A 84 4.33 16.85 15.93
N TYR A 85 4.64 15.83 16.72
CA TYR A 85 3.91 14.57 16.71
C TYR A 85 2.48 14.70 17.24
N LEU A 86 2.17 15.79 17.95
CA LEU A 86 0.83 16.08 18.47
C LEU A 86 -0.14 16.55 17.37
N ASP A 87 0.38 17.13 16.29
CA ASP A 87 -0.40 17.71 15.22
C ASP A 87 -0.53 16.78 14.00
N THR A 88 -0.10 15.52 14.13
CA THR A 88 -0.16 14.57 13.02
C THR A 88 -1.59 14.08 12.76
N ASP A 89 -1.99 14.14 11.51
CA ASP A 89 -3.26 13.57 11.01
C ASP A 89 -3.07 12.19 10.35
N PHE A 90 -1.90 11.59 10.50
CA PHE A 90 -1.48 10.31 9.87
C PHE A 90 -1.46 10.31 8.33
N LYS A 91 -1.61 11.48 7.70
CA LYS A 91 -1.59 11.63 6.25
C LYS A 91 -0.25 12.08 5.69
N LYS A 92 0.70 12.39 6.57
CA LYS A 92 2.04 12.85 6.21
C LYS A 92 3.08 12.05 6.98
N ALA A 93 4.17 11.69 6.30
CA ALA A 93 5.36 11.20 6.97
C ALA A 93 6.02 12.39 7.70
N ILE A 94 6.38 12.20 8.95
CA ILE A 94 7.00 13.22 9.81
C ILE A 94 8.36 12.80 10.36
N VAL A 95 8.81 11.60 10.04
CA VAL A 95 10.12 11.06 10.44
C VAL A 95 11.08 11.19 9.27
N GLU A 96 12.26 11.72 9.56
CA GLU A 96 13.40 11.83 8.65
C GLU A 96 14.65 11.35 9.37
N THR A 97 15.50 10.59 8.71
CA THR A 97 16.74 10.03 9.26
C THR A 97 17.89 10.23 8.28
N GLU A 98 19.07 9.74 8.59
CA GLU A 98 20.21 9.75 7.67
C GLU A 98 19.95 8.89 6.41
N ASP A 99 19.10 7.86 6.53
CA ASP A 99 18.83 6.89 5.47
C ASP A 99 17.74 7.35 4.50
N PHE A 100 16.79 8.17 4.98
CA PHE A 100 15.67 8.63 4.16
C PHE A 100 15.08 9.98 4.60
N THR A 101 14.49 10.69 3.67
CA THR A 101 13.67 11.87 3.94
C THR A 101 12.19 11.49 4.08
N ALA A 102 11.43 12.28 4.82
CA ALA A 102 9.98 12.11 4.95
C ALA A 102 9.27 12.18 3.59
N SER A 103 9.74 13.06 2.70
CA SER A 103 9.26 13.16 1.32
C SER A 103 9.49 11.87 0.53
N TYR A 104 10.65 11.23 0.69
CA TYR A 104 10.93 9.92 0.09
C TYR A 104 9.95 8.85 0.60
N ILE A 105 9.75 8.77 1.91
CA ILE A 105 8.84 7.79 2.51
C ILE A 105 7.39 7.99 2.03
N TYR A 106 6.93 9.24 2.01
CA TYR A 106 5.58 9.55 1.51
C TYR A 106 5.39 9.11 0.06
N LYS A 107 6.35 9.47 -0.82
CA LYS A 107 6.34 9.07 -2.22
C LYS A 107 6.42 7.57 -2.39
N LYS A 108 7.31 6.92 -1.64
CA LYS A 108 7.52 5.46 -1.70
C LYS A 108 6.29 4.68 -1.25
N ALA A 109 5.62 5.11 -0.17
CA ALA A 109 4.35 4.50 0.27
C ALA A 109 3.28 4.56 -0.82
N TYR A 110 3.18 5.71 -1.51
CA TYR A 110 2.25 5.87 -2.62
C TYR A 110 2.61 4.97 -3.82
N GLU A 111 3.89 4.94 -4.21
CA GLU A 111 4.39 4.06 -5.27
C GLU A 111 4.13 2.58 -4.97
N MET A 112 4.43 2.13 -3.75
CA MET A 112 4.17 0.76 -3.30
C MET A 112 2.68 0.42 -3.36
N ASN A 113 1.82 1.35 -2.93
CA ASN A 113 0.37 1.15 -2.98
C ASN A 113 -0.12 0.96 -4.42
N LEU A 114 0.31 1.81 -5.36
CA LEU A 114 -0.05 1.67 -6.77
C LEU A 114 0.52 0.39 -7.39
N LEU A 115 1.76 0.07 -7.06
CA LEU A 115 2.44 -1.10 -7.60
C LEU A 115 1.74 -2.40 -7.17
N LEU A 116 1.61 -2.62 -5.86
CA LEU A 116 1.15 -3.90 -5.30
C LEU A 116 -0.37 -4.09 -5.44
N ASN A 117 -1.15 -3.02 -5.33
CA ASN A 117 -2.61 -3.11 -5.35
C ASN A 117 -3.22 -2.94 -6.74
N MET A 118 -2.50 -2.35 -7.70
CA MET A 118 -3.02 -2.07 -9.03
C MET A 118 -2.22 -2.78 -10.12
N VAL A 119 -0.94 -2.41 -10.28
CA VAL A 119 -0.11 -2.90 -11.38
C VAL A 119 0.19 -4.40 -11.25
N GLU A 120 0.60 -4.82 -10.06
CA GLU A 120 0.96 -6.20 -9.72
C GLU A 120 -0.05 -6.84 -8.75
N ASN A 121 -1.33 -6.49 -8.89
CA ASN A 121 -2.38 -7.03 -8.02
C ASN A 121 -2.40 -8.57 -8.08
N SER A 122 -2.20 -9.21 -6.94
CA SER A 122 -2.05 -10.68 -6.82
C SER A 122 -3.26 -11.43 -7.36
N ASP A 123 -4.47 -10.95 -7.11
CA ASP A 123 -5.70 -11.61 -7.59
C ASP A 123 -5.81 -11.53 -9.12
N MET A 124 -5.40 -10.40 -9.72
CA MET A 124 -5.35 -10.28 -11.19
C MET A 124 -4.31 -11.21 -11.80
N ILE A 125 -3.13 -11.34 -11.18
CA ILE A 125 -2.05 -12.23 -11.64
C ILE A 125 -2.52 -13.69 -11.58
N LEU A 126 -3.24 -14.05 -10.52
CA LEU A 126 -3.79 -15.39 -10.31
C LEU A 126 -5.10 -15.67 -11.07
N GLY A 127 -5.63 -14.66 -11.79
CA GLY A 127 -6.85 -14.79 -12.58
C GLY A 127 -8.16 -14.68 -11.78
N ASP A 128 -8.11 -14.31 -10.49
CA ASP A 128 -9.30 -14.11 -9.66
C ASP A 128 -9.79 -12.65 -9.75
N TYR A 129 -10.30 -12.30 -10.92
CA TYR A 129 -10.73 -10.93 -11.22
C TYR A 129 -11.90 -10.44 -10.35
N ASN A 130 -12.73 -11.36 -9.83
CA ASN A 130 -13.81 -10.98 -8.90
C ASN A 130 -13.24 -10.48 -7.56
N LYS A 131 -12.22 -11.16 -7.02
CA LYS A 131 -11.55 -10.70 -5.80
C LYS A 131 -10.78 -9.41 -6.02
N ALA A 132 -10.08 -9.28 -7.14
CA ALA A 132 -9.38 -8.04 -7.50
C ALA A 132 -10.33 -6.83 -7.51
N LEU A 133 -11.56 -6.99 -8.03
CA LEU A 133 -12.57 -5.94 -8.09
C LEU A 133 -12.97 -5.43 -6.70
N ILE A 134 -12.92 -6.23 -5.65
CA ILE A 134 -13.26 -5.79 -4.28
C ILE A 134 -12.39 -4.59 -3.87
N GLY A 135 -11.08 -4.72 -3.96
CA GLY A 135 -10.14 -3.66 -3.61
C GLY A 135 -10.18 -2.47 -4.59
N LEU A 136 -10.26 -2.75 -5.90
CA LEU A 136 -10.30 -1.73 -6.94
C LEU A 136 -11.56 -0.87 -6.85
N GLU A 137 -12.74 -1.47 -6.65
CA GLU A 137 -13.99 -0.74 -6.48
C GLU A 137 -14.04 0.06 -5.17
N ASN A 138 -13.45 -0.47 -4.10
CA ASN A 138 -13.31 0.28 -2.85
C ASN A 138 -12.40 1.50 -3.05
N SER A 139 -11.33 1.39 -3.84
CA SER A 139 -10.48 2.52 -4.19
C SER A 139 -11.24 3.58 -5.00
N VAL A 140 -12.09 3.17 -5.95
CA VAL A 140 -12.97 4.09 -6.71
C VAL A 140 -13.99 4.75 -5.80
N LYS A 141 -14.57 4.03 -4.82
CA LYS A 141 -15.50 4.60 -3.84
C LYS A 141 -14.84 5.64 -2.94
N ALA A 142 -13.62 5.35 -2.49
CA ALA A 142 -12.84 6.26 -1.64
C ALA A 142 -12.37 7.51 -2.40
N LYS A 143 -11.99 7.34 -3.67
CA LYS A 143 -11.52 8.41 -4.55
C LYS A 143 -12.04 8.16 -5.96
N ASN A 144 -13.13 8.84 -6.32
CA ASN A 144 -13.81 8.63 -7.60
C ASN A 144 -13.04 9.11 -8.83
N ASP A 145 -12.00 9.91 -8.63
CA ASP A 145 -11.05 10.38 -9.64
C ASP A 145 -9.72 9.60 -9.65
N HIS A 146 -9.74 8.34 -9.21
CA HIS A 146 -8.57 7.46 -9.20
C HIS A 146 -8.44 6.74 -10.57
N ALA A 147 -7.68 7.34 -11.50
CA ALA A 147 -7.56 6.83 -12.89
C ALA A 147 -7.11 5.36 -12.98
N LEU A 148 -6.08 4.96 -12.21
CA LEU A 148 -5.58 3.58 -12.22
C LEU A 148 -6.60 2.58 -11.68
N ALA A 149 -7.35 2.92 -10.61
CA ALA A 149 -8.38 2.04 -10.08
C ALA A 149 -9.47 1.79 -11.14
N HIS A 150 -9.93 2.83 -11.84
CA HIS A 150 -10.85 2.66 -12.96
C HIS A 150 -10.25 1.84 -14.09
N TYR A 151 -8.99 2.08 -14.46
CA TYR A 151 -8.33 1.34 -15.53
C TYR A 151 -8.24 -0.17 -15.24
N TYR A 152 -7.76 -0.53 -14.04
CA TYR A 152 -7.62 -1.93 -13.66
C TYR A 152 -8.97 -2.61 -13.38
N SER A 153 -9.99 -1.88 -12.89
CA SER A 153 -11.36 -2.38 -12.85
C SER A 153 -11.87 -2.69 -14.25
N GLY A 154 -11.58 -1.83 -15.23
CA GLY A 154 -11.89 -2.08 -16.65
C GLY A 154 -11.27 -3.38 -17.15
N LYS A 155 -10.00 -3.63 -16.86
CA LYS A 155 -9.31 -4.90 -17.20
C LYS A 155 -9.99 -6.12 -16.57
N CYS A 156 -10.37 -6.02 -15.27
CA CYS A 156 -11.06 -7.12 -14.61
C CYS A 156 -12.42 -7.39 -15.24
N TYR A 157 -13.22 -6.36 -15.52
CA TYR A 157 -14.52 -6.52 -16.17
C TYR A 157 -14.39 -7.11 -17.59
N GLU A 158 -13.37 -6.71 -18.35
CA GLU A 158 -13.08 -7.27 -19.66
C GLU A 158 -12.79 -8.77 -19.57
N LYS A 159 -11.94 -9.20 -18.63
CA LYS A 159 -11.64 -10.61 -18.39
C LYS A 159 -12.84 -11.43 -17.91
N LEU A 160 -13.78 -10.79 -17.21
CA LEU A 160 -15.05 -11.39 -16.77
C LEU A 160 -16.14 -11.36 -17.85
N GLY A 161 -15.86 -10.87 -19.07
CA GLY A 161 -16.81 -10.78 -20.17
C GLY A 161 -17.83 -9.65 -20.05
N ASN A 162 -17.70 -8.74 -19.07
CA ASN A 162 -18.59 -7.61 -18.87
C ASN A 162 -18.14 -6.38 -19.67
N SER A 163 -18.40 -6.41 -20.99
CA SER A 163 -17.94 -5.37 -21.91
C SER A 163 -18.50 -3.98 -21.62
N GLU A 164 -19.71 -3.87 -21.06
CA GLU A 164 -20.31 -2.56 -20.74
C GLU A 164 -19.58 -1.89 -19.59
N LYS A 165 -19.39 -2.61 -18.46
CA LYS A 165 -18.64 -2.11 -17.32
C LYS A 165 -17.18 -1.84 -17.66
N ALA A 166 -16.56 -2.68 -18.51
CA ALA A 166 -15.20 -2.46 -18.97
C ALA A 166 -15.08 -1.12 -19.74
N LYS A 167 -15.93 -0.89 -20.74
CA LYS A 167 -15.96 0.35 -21.52
C LYS A 167 -16.20 1.58 -20.65
N TYR A 168 -17.14 1.50 -19.70
CA TYR A 168 -17.41 2.58 -18.77
C TYR A 168 -16.17 2.91 -17.92
N SER A 169 -15.52 1.89 -17.36
CA SER A 169 -14.35 2.06 -16.49
C SER A 169 -13.16 2.64 -17.27
N TYR A 170 -12.87 2.17 -18.46
CA TYR A 170 -11.83 2.72 -19.33
C TYR A 170 -12.11 4.17 -19.74
N LYS A 171 -13.37 4.50 -20.08
CA LYS A 171 -13.77 5.89 -20.37
C LYS A 171 -13.55 6.81 -19.19
N LYS A 172 -13.88 6.35 -17.97
CA LYS A 172 -13.63 7.10 -16.74
C LYS A 172 -12.14 7.30 -16.52
N ALA A 173 -11.33 6.23 -16.59
CA ALA A 173 -9.88 6.30 -16.43
C ALA A 173 -9.26 7.33 -17.40
N LYS A 174 -9.62 7.25 -18.68
CA LYS A 174 -9.14 8.19 -19.71
C LYS A 174 -9.54 9.62 -19.41
N GLY A 175 -10.82 9.87 -19.09
CA GLY A 175 -11.31 11.22 -18.81
C GLY A 175 -10.71 11.85 -17.56
N ILE A 176 -10.26 11.05 -16.59
CA ILE A 176 -9.52 11.52 -15.42
C ILE A 176 -8.07 11.85 -15.83
N PHE A 177 -7.43 10.93 -16.55
CA PHE A 177 -6.06 11.09 -17.01
C PHE A 177 -5.87 12.33 -17.88
N ASP A 178 -6.79 12.54 -18.84
CA ASP A 178 -6.76 13.69 -19.77
C ASP A 178 -6.93 15.05 -19.05
N LYS A 179 -7.51 15.05 -17.83
CA LYS A 179 -7.70 16.25 -17.01
C LYS A 179 -6.56 16.53 -16.04
N GLN A 180 -5.76 15.53 -15.73
CA GLN A 180 -4.59 15.69 -14.90
C GLN A 180 -3.48 16.27 -15.77
N THR A 181 -3.32 17.59 -15.73
CA THR A 181 -2.11 18.25 -16.24
C THR A 181 -0.94 17.69 -15.42
N PHE A 182 -0.16 16.83 -16.04
CA PHE A 182 1.12 16.44 -15.48
C PHE A 182 2.02 17.66 -15.42
N TRP A 183 2.38 17.98 -14.23
CA TRP A 183 3.34 18.96 -13.74
C TRP A 183 4.78 18.59 -14.07
#